data_e47d98bf9c2bed0de36d3501f59c8aca
#
_entry.id   e47d98bf9c2bed0de36d3501f59c8aca
#
_cell.length_a   1.000
_cell.length_b   1.000
_cell.length_c   1.000
_cell.angle_alpha   90.00
_cell.angle_beta   90.00
_cell.angle_gamma   90.00
#
_symmetry.space_group_name_H-M   'P 1'
#
loop_
_entity.id
_entity.type
_entity.pdbx_description
1 polymer ?
#
loop_
_entity_poly.entity_id
_entity_poly.type
_entity_poly.pdbx_seq_one_letter_code
_entity_poly.pdbx_strand_id
1 'polypeptide(L)'
;TVDDRNDLLAWVQSNHPRGDQADAPKPLTFPTDWQIGTPDRVWEFSEPIPVQATGVMPYQYVTVDTQLDESKWVQAIEIQPGSPEVVHHVIITLRVPGQGKRGLANQEEDGLWAGYVPGQSVWKYPTGFARALPKGSRLIFQMHYTPNGSATTDLTRVGVIFADEPPEHE
;
A
#
# COMPACT_ATOMS: atom_id res chain seq x y z
N THR A 1 5.36 -18.42 -25.74
CA THR A 1 5.80 -19.37 -26.76
C THR A 1 7.00 -18.86 -27.53
N VAL A 2 7.64 -19.70 -28.36
CA VAL A 2 8.72 -19.26 -29.27
C VAL A 2 8.16 -18.28 -30.31
N ASP A 3 6.93 -18.49 -30.75
CA ASP A 3 6.27 -17.67 -31.73
C ASP A 3 5.97 -16.26 -31.17
N ASP A 4 5.43 -16.15 -29.95
CA ASP A 4 5.20 -14.85 -29.28
C ASP A 4 6.50 -14.04 -29.15
N ARG A 5 7.61 -14.72 -28.83
CA ARG A 5 8.93 -14.06 -28.76
C ARG A 5 9.35 -13.56 -30.14
N ASN A 6 9.18 -14.36 -31.19
CA ASN A 6 9.55 -13.98 -32.56
C ASN A 6 8.70 -12.81 -33.06
N ASP A 7 7.40 -12.81 -32.77
CA ASP A 7 6.48 -11.71 -33.09
C ASP A 7 6.89 -10.43 -32.38
N LEU A 8 7.22 -10.49 -31.08
CA LEU A 8 7.70 -9.34 -30.33
C LEU A 8 9.02 -8.78 -30.91
N LEU A 9 9.97 -9.66 -31.26
CA LEU A 9 11.24 -9.25 -31.87
C LEU A 9 11.01 -8.60 -33.25
N ALA A 10 10.13 -9.18 -34.06
CA ALA A 10 9.77 -8.61 -35.37
C ALA A 10 9.12 -7.23 -35.22
N TRP A 11 8.22 -7.06 -34.25
CA TRP A 11 7.60 -5.78 -33.94
C TRP A 11 8.63 -4.73 -33.50
N VAL A 12 9.56 -5.11 -32.59
CA VAL A 12 10.63 -4.20 -32.14
C VAL A 12 11.53 -3.77 -33.32
N GLN A 13 11.83 -4.68 -34.27
CA GLN A 13 12.67 -4.41 -35.44
C GLN A 13 11.97 -3.63 -36.56
N SER A 14 10.63 -3.62 -36.58
CA SER A 14 9.81 -2.99 -37.62
C SER A 14 9.34 -1.57 -37.29
N ASN A 15 10.08 -0.84 -36.42
CA ASN A 15 9.75 0.53 -36.00
C ASN A 15 8.43 0.64 -35.22
N HIS A 16 8.06 -0.41 -34.47
CA HIS A 16 6.95 -0.43 -33.52
C HIS A 16 5.59 -0.02 -34.16
N PRO A 17 5.12 -0.67 -35.22
CA PRO A 17 3.86 -0.29 -35.85
C PRO A 17 2.71 -0.40 -34.84
N ARG A 18 1.85 0.60 -34.84
CA ARG A 18 0.67 0.58 -34.00
C ARG A 18 -0.34 -0.45 -34.58
N GLY A 19 -0.93 -1.25 -33.71
CA GLY A 19 -1.99 -2.18 -34.07
C GLY A 19 -3.31 -1.47 -34.49
N ASP A 20 -4.31 -2.25 -34.89
CA ASP A 20 -5.61 -1.71 -35.21
C ASP A 20 -6.24 -1.05 -33.97
N GLN A 21 -6.80 0.13 -34.16
CA GLN A 21 -7.50 0.86 -33.09
C GLN A 21 -8.72 0.10 -32.58
N ALA A 22 -9.34 -0.75 -33.40
CA ALA A 22 -10.48 -1.57 -33.05
C ALA A 22 -10.09 -2.68 -32.02
N ASP A 23 -8.85 -3.13 -32.05
CA ASP A 23 -8.31 -4.14 -31.14
C ASP A 23 -7.70 -3.52 -29.87
N ALA A 24 -7.70 -2.20 -29.76
CA ALA A 24 -7.14 -1.53 -28.59
C ALA A 24 -7.94 -1.89 -27.32
N PRO A 25 -7.25 -2.19 -26.21
CA PRO A 25 -7.92 -2.40 -24.93
C PRO A 25 -8.68 -1.14 -24.54
N LYS A 26 -9.83 -1.32 -23.88
CA LYS A 26 -10.57 -0.17 -23.32
C LYS A 26 -9.69 0.58 -22.35
N PRO A 27 -9.72 1.91 -22.35
CA PRO A 27 -9.01 2.70 -21.36
C PRO A 27 -9.36 2.22 -19.93
N LEU A 28 -8.35 2.05 -19.10
CA LEU A 28 -8.56 1.74 -17.69
C LEU A 28 -9.16 2.97 -17.00
N THR A 29 -10.19 2.75 -16.21
CA THR A 29 -10.70 3.75 -15.28
C THR A 29 -10.17 3.40 -13.89
N PHE A 30 -9.46 4.36 -13.27
CA PHE A 30 -8.97 4.21 -11.92
C PHE A 30 -9.96 4.87 -10.95
N PRO A 31 -10.28 4.22 -9.82
CA PRO A 31 -11.07 4.85 -8.78
C PRO A 31 -10.40 6.14 -8.31
N THR A 32 -11.20 7.19 -8.13
CA THR A 32 -10.74 8.48 -7.58
C THR A 32 -10.90 8.55 -6.08
N ASP A 33 -11.51 7.56 -5.49
CA ASP A 33 -11.81 7.45 -4.06
C ASP A 33 -11.43 6.06 -3.53
N TRP A 34 -11.75 5.76 -2.28
CA TRP A 34 -11.44 4.48 -1.65
C TRP A 34 -12.11 3.31 -2.36
N GLN A 35 -11.31 2.32 -2.76
CA GLN A 35 -11.80 1.08 -3.40
C GLN A 35 -12.48 0.14 -2.40
N ILE A 36 -12.18 0.32 -1.10
CA ILE A 36 -12.84 -0.43 -0.02
C ILE A 36 -14.25 0.09 0.27
N GLY A 37 -14.66 1.23 -0.29
CA GLY A 37 -15.85 1.98 0.09
C GLY A 37 -15.51 3.10 1.07
N THR A 38 -16.48 3.65 1.77
CA THR A 38 -16.25 4.69 2.80
C THR A 38 -15.53 4.08 4.00
N PRO A 39 -14.28 4.45 4.32
CA PRO A 39 -13.58 3.93 5.48
C PRO A 39 -14.25 4.37 6.80
N ASP A 40 -14.29 3.48 7.79
CA ASP A 40 -14.70 3.82 9.15
C ASP A 40 -13.64 4.68 9.85
N ARG A 41 -12.37 4.49 9.48
CA ARG A 41 -11.25 5.25 10.01
C ARG A 41 -10.18 5.44 8.94
N VAL A 42 -9.59 6.65 8.96
CA VAL A 42 -8.43 6.98 8.13
C VAL A 42 -7.32 7.51 9.04
N TRP A 43 -6.10 7.04 8.82
CA TRP A 43 -4.88 7.58 9.41
C TRP A 43 -3.98 8.08 8.30
N GLU A 44 -3.38 9.24 8.50
CA GLU A 44 -2.51 9.91 7.55
C GLU A 44 -1.24 10.36 8.26
N PHE A 45 -0.15 10.52 7.55
CA PHE A 45 1.06 11.11 8.11
C PHE A 45 0.79 12.55 8.57
N SER A 46 1.38 12.94 9.67
CA SER A 46 1.23 14.31 10.20
C SER A 46 1.93 15.36 9.34
N GLU A 47 2.96 14.94 8.60
CA GLU A 47 3.76 15.79 7.73
C GLU A 47 4.14 15.02 6.46
N PRO A 48 4.20 15.73 5.30
CA PRO A 48 4.64 15.10 4.07
C PRO A 48 6.13 14.76 4.12
N ILE A 49 6.49 13.60 3.56
CA ILE A 49 7.88 13.14 3.43
C ILE A 49 8.46 13.72 2.16
N PRO A 50 9.57 14.48 2.21
CA PRO A 50 10.25 14.95 1.01
C PRO A 50 10.95 13.80 0.28
N VAL A 51 10.70 13.69 -1.02
CA VAL A 51 11.32 12.71 -1.92
C VAL A 51 12.23 13.45 -2.88
N GLN A 52 13.53 13.13 -2.86
CA GLN A 52 14.52 13.76 -3.72
C GLN A 52 14.35 13.37 -5.20
N ALA A 53 14.82 14.20 -6.13
CA ALA A 53 14.68 13.93 -7.57
C ALA A 53 15.48 12.70 -8.02
N THR A 54 16.68 12.49 -7.47
CA THR A 54 17.62 11.46 -7.94
C THR A 54 18.36 10.79 -6.78
N GLY A 55 19.03 9.69 -7.07
CA GLY A 55 19.82 8.94 -6.08
C GLY A 55 19.01 7.86 -5.36
N VAL A 56 19.55 7.35 -4.27
CA VAL A 56 18.93 6.32 -3.44
C VAL A 56 18.47 6.93 -2.12
N MET A 57 17.25 6.65 -1.74
CA MET A 57 16.73 7.04 -0.43
C MET A 57 16.78 5.86 0.54
N PRO A 58 17.23 6.06 1.78
CA PRO A 58 17.07 5.05 2.83
C PRO A 58 15.59 4.87 3.16
N TYR A 59 15.23 3.71 3.71
CA TYR A 59 13.88 3.49 4.23
C TYR A 59 13.50 4.57 5.24
N GLN A 60 12.29 5.11 5.07
CA GLN A 60 11.71 6.07 6.01
C GLN A 60 10.72 5.35 6.92
N TYR A 61 10.75 5.66 8.20
CA TYR A 61 9.85 5.06 9.18
C TYR A 61 8.95 6.12 9.79
N VAL A 62 7.64 5.95 9.62
CA VAL A 62 6.63 6.84 10.20
C VAL A 62 5.79 6.06 11.20
N THR A 63 5.58 6.65 12.37
CA THR A 63 4.72 6.07 13.40
C THR A 63 3.45 6.89 13.52
N VAL A 64 2.30 6.25 13.35
CA VAL A 64 0.99 6.87 13.51
C VAL A 64 0.25 6.20 14.66
N ASP A 65 -0.20 6.99 15.63
CA ASP A 65 -0.99 6.51 16.76
C ASP A 65 -2.44 6.30 16.30
N THR A 66 -2.99 5.11 16.54
CA THR A 66 -4.36 4.81 16.13
C THR A 66 -5.40 5.56 16.94
N GLN A 67 -5.06 5.95 18.18
CA GLN A 67 -5.98 6.62 19.13
C GLN A 67 -7.27 5.81 19.36
N LEU A 68 -7.21 4.48 19.20
CA LEU A 68 -8.34 3.62 19.46
C LEU A 68 -8.48 3.40 20.98
N ASP A 69 -9.67 3.61 21.49
CA ASP A 69 -10.05 3.39 22.89
C ASP A 69 -10.55 1.97 23.17
N GLU A 70 -10.82 1.20 22.13
CA GLU A 70 -11.13 -0.22 22.16
C GLU A 70 -10.45 -0.99 21.02
N SER A 71 -10.28 -2.29 21.19
CA SER A 71 -9.76 -3.15 20.11
C SER A 71 -10.80 -3.33 19.01
N LYS A 72 -10.37 -3.36 17.76
CA LYS A 72 -11.21 -3.52 16.59
C LYS A 72 -10.77 -4.72 15.75
N TRP A 73 -11.69 -5.24 14.98
CA TRP A 73 -11.44 -6.21 13.91
C TRP A 73 -11.55 -5.47 12.57
N VAL A 74 -10.56 -5.62 11.73
CA VAL A 74 -10.47 -4.93 10.44
C VAL A 74 -10.84 -5.90 9.32
N GLN A 75 -11.91 -5.58 8.59
CA GLN A 75 -12.44 -6.34 7.46
C GLN A 75 -11.80 -5.97 6.13
N ALA A 76 -11.40 -4.70 5.98
CA ALA A 76 -10.71 -4.25 4.79
C ALA A 76 -9.71 -3.13 5.12
N ILE A 77 -8.63 -3.07 4.34
CA ILE A 77 -7.56 -2.09 4.47
C ILE A 77 -7.23 -1.57 3.06
N GLU A 78 -7.06 -0.26 2.93
CA GLU A 78 -6.52 0.33 1.71
C GLU A 78 -5.43 1.34 2.06
N ILE A 79 -4.29 1.23 1.38
CA ILE A 79 -3.17 2.16 1.53
C ILE A 79 -3.12 3.03 0.28
N GLN A 80 -3.15 4.34 0.47
CA GLN A 80 -3.10 5.32 -0.60
C GLN A 80 -1.89 6.23 -0.41
N PRO A 81 -0.81 6.02 -1.17
CA PRO A 81 0.28 6.98 -1.26
C PRO A 81 -0.20 8.32 -1.83
N GLY A 82 0.34 9.43 -1.32
CA GLY A 82 0.09 10.77 -1.87
C GLY A 82 0.78 10.97 -3.22
N SER A 83 1.95 10.35 -3.41
CA SER A 83 2.74 10.38 -4.64
C SER A 83 3.10 8.96 -5.09
N PRO A 84 2.13 8.18 -5.62
CA PRO A 84 2.32 6.77 -5.95
C PRO A 84 3.41 6.52 -6.99
N GLU A 85 3.75 7.51 -7.82
CA GLU A 85 4.80 7.43 -8.84
C GLU A 85 6.22 7.32 -8.29
N VAL A 86 6.42 7.59 -6.99
CA VAL A 86 7.72 7.47 -6.30
C VAL A 86 7.69 6.47 -5.15
N VAL A 87 6.53 5.95 -4.77
CA VAL A 87 6.41 4.96 -3.70
C VAL A 87 6.57 3.56 -4.27
N HIS A 88 7.71 2.91 -3.95
CA HIS A 88 8.01 1.55 -4.38
C HIS A 88 7.21 0.51 -3.58
N HIS A 89 7.20 0.63 -2.27
CA HIS A 89 6.33 -0.15 -1.39
C HIS A 89 6.12 0.52 -0.03
N VAL A 90 5.05 0.10 0.64
CA VAL A 90 4.76 0.41 2.04
C VAL A 90 4.58 -0.91 2.78
N ILE A 91 5.26 -1.05 3.92
CA ILE A 91 5.03 -2.13 4.88
C ILE A 91 4.47 -1.50 6.16
N ILE A 92 3.34 -2.00 6.63
CA ILE A 92 2.75 -1.57 7.90
C ILE A 92 2.84 -2.73 8.89
N THR A 93 3.46 -2.46 10.04
CA THR A 93 3.48 -3.35 11.19
C THR A 93 2.77 -2.70 12.36
N LEU A 94 2.31 -3.50 13.34
CA LEU A 94 1.68 -3.00 14.55
C LEU A 94 2.66 -2.99 15.72
N ARG A 95 2.63 -1.89 16.49
CA ARG A 95 3.18 -1.87 17.84
C ARG A 95 2.05 -1.86 18.85
N VAL A 96 1.87 -2.97 19.55
CA VAL A 96 0.83 -3.14 20.55
C VAL A 96 1.34 -2.69 21.93
N PRO A 97 0.53 -1.98 22.73
CA PRO A 97 0.91 -1.60 24.11
C PRO A 97 1.27 -2.83 24.94
N GLY A 98 2.32 -2.70 25.77
CA GLY A 98 2.78 -3.79 26.64
C GLY A 98 3.68 -4.82 25.96
N GLN A 99 3.77 -4.86 24.66
CA GLN A 99 4.80 -5.63 23.96
C GLN A 99 6.11 -4.86 24.01
N GLY A 100 7.20 -5.53 24.41
CA GLY A 100 8.52 -4.91 24.54
C GLY A 100 8.97 -4.23 23.24
N LYS A 101 9.86 -3.23 23.38
CA LYS A 101 10.47 -2.58 22.21
C LYS A 101 11.31 -3.62 21.45
N ARG A 102 10.78 -4.22 20.42
CA ARG A 102 11.59 -4.88 19.40
C ARG A 102 12.23 -3.79 18.55
N GLY A 103 13.50 -3.92 18.24
CA GLY A 103 14.23 -2.91 17.47
C GLY A 103 13.63 -2.75 16.06
N LEU A 104 13.83 -1.58 15.45
CA LEU A 104 13.37 -1.33 14.05
C LEU A 104 13.90 -2.38 13.05
N ALA A 105 15.04 -3.03 13.37
CA ALA A 105 15.64 -4.09 12.56
C ALA A 105 14.86 -5.42 12.55
N ASN A 106 13.95 -5.64 13.52
CA ASN A 106 13.20 -6.90 13.67
C ASN A 106 11.72 -6.75 13.30
N GLN A 107 11.38 -5.74 12.50
CA GLN A 107 9.98 -5.50 12.09
C GLN A 107 9.39 -6.63 11.25
N GLU A 108 10.25 -7.38 10.54
CA GLU A 108 9.82 -8.58 9.81
C GLU A 108 9.34 -9.70 10.73
N GLU A 109 9.85 -9.76 11.98
CA GLU A 109 9.42 -10.72 13.00
C GLU A 109 8.10 -10.34 13.68
N ASP A 110 7.73 -9.04 13.67
CA ASP A 110 6.46 -8.56 14.23
C ASP A 110 5.25 -8.84 13.30
N GLY A 111 5.54 -9.34 12.11
CA GLY A 111 4.56 -9.72 11.11
C GLY A 111 3.99 -8.53 10.31
N LEU A 112 3.84 -8.73 9.02
CA LEU A 112 3.16 -7.81 8.13
C LEU A 112 1.71 -7.65 8.55
N TRP A 113 1.27 -6.44 8.91
CA TRP A 113 -0.14 -6.15 9.17
C TRP A 113 -0.87 -5.76 7.88
N ALA A 114 -0.27 -4.90 7.06
CA ALA A 114 -0.74 -4.56 5.72
C ALA A 114 0.44 -4.09 4.86
N GLY A 115 0.27 -4.10 3.55
CA GLY A 115 1.30 -3.63 2.63
C GLY A 115 0.72 -3.06 1.35
N TYR A 116 1.53 -2.26 0.68
CA TYR A 116 1.25 -1.67 -0.61
C TYR A 116 2.41 -1.94 -1.56
N VAL A 117 2.08 -2.28 -2.77
CA VAL A 117 2.96 -2.18 -3.95
C VAL A 117 2.17 -1.58 -5.10
N PRO A 118 2.80 -0.97 -6.12
CA PRO A 118 2.10 -0.47 -7.29
C PRO A 118 1.18 -1.53 -7.92
N GLY A 119 -0.11 -1.20 -8.03
CA GLY A 119 -1.15 -2.12 -8.52
C GLY A 119 -1.84 -2.95 -7.44
N GLN A 120 -1.36 -2.95 -6.19
CA GLN A 120 -2.02 -3.62 -5.05
C GLN A 120 -2.03 -2.71 -3.82
N SER A 121 -3.13 -2.03 -3.61
CA SER A 121 -3.35 -1.12 -2.48
C SER A 121 -4.38 -1.63 -1.49
N VAL A 122 -5.16 -2.66 -1.86
CA VAL A 122 -6.36 -3.11 -1.15
C VAL A 122 -6.20 -4.51 -0.61
N TRP A 123 -6.59 -4.68 0.66
CA TRP A 123 -6.71 -5.95 1.36
C TRP A 123 -8.16 -6.08 1.83
N LYS A 124 -8.90 -7.06 1.30
CA LYS A 124 -10.27 -7.41 1.74
C LYS A 124 -10.27 -8.83 2.22
N TYR A 125 -10.71 -9.03 3.46
CA TYR A 125 -10.82 -10.35 4.03
C TYR A 125 -12.19 -10.96 3.69
N PRO A 126 -12.26 -12.28 3.41
CA PRO A 126 -13.53 -12.97 3.20
C PRO A 126 -14.44 -12.86 4.43
N THR A 127 -15.74 -13.14 4.25
CA THR A 127 -16.69 -13.24 5.36
C THR A 127 -16.18 -14.25 6.41
N GLY A 128 -16.27 -13.90 7.67
CA GLY A 128 -15.77 -14.70 8.79
C GLY A 128 -14.28 -14.49 9.09
N PHE A 129 -13.56 -13.72 8.28
CA PHE A 129 -12.15 -13.36 8.52
C PHE A 129 -12.00 -11.87 8.78
N ALA A 130 -11.14 -11.50 9.70
CA ALA A 130 -10.74 -10.12 9.94
C ALA A 130 -9.38 -10.08 10.63
N ARG A 131 -8.73 -8.94 10.59
CA ARG A 131 -7.42 -8.73 11.20
C ARG A 131 -7.53 -7.93 12.49
N ALA A 132 -6.87 -8.40 13.55
CA ALA A 132 -6.88 -7.68 14.82
C ALA A 132 -6.19 -6.31 14.72
N LEU A 133 -6.80 -5.32 15.36
CA LEU A 133 -6.23 -4.01 15.63
C LEU A 133 -6.44 -3.67 17.11
N PRO A 134 -5.51 -4.06 17.98
CA PRO A 134 -5.65 -3.89 19.42
C PRO A 134 -5.74 -2.42 19.84
N LYS A 135 -6.47 -2.15 20.91
CA LYS A 135 -6.57 -0.84 21.55
C LYS A 135 -5.19 -0.23 21.79
N GLY A 136 -5.06 1.07 21.45
CA GLY A 136 -3.83 1.85 21.68
C GLY A 136 -2.64 1.40 20.85
N SER A 137 -2.85 0.59 19.80
CA SER A 137 -1.79 0.22 18.85
C SER A 137 -1.29 1.44 18.10
N ARG A 138 -0.04 1.33 17.63
CA ARG A 138 0.55 2.26 16.67
C ARG A 138 0.83 1.54 15.37
N LEU A 139 0.55 2.21 14.27
CA LEU A 139 0.93 1.79 12.93
C LEU A 139 2.36 2.25 12.67
N ILE A 140 3.24 1.33 12.33
CA ILE A 140 4.62 1.64 11.94
C ILE A 140 4.71 1.43 10.44
N PHE A 141 4.86 2.50 9.69
CA PHE A 141 5.05 2.47 8.25
C PHE A 141 6.54 2.43 7.93
N GLN A 142 6.96 1.43 7.17
CA GLN A 142 8.24 1.42 6.48
C GLN A 142 7.98 1.83 5.03
N MET A 143 8.50 2.99 4.64
CA MET A 143 8.35 3.55 3.30
C MET A 143 9.60 3.32 2.49
N HIS A 144 9.45 2.79 1.29
CA HIS A 144 10.51 2.71 0.29
C HIS A 144 10.17 3.59 -0.90
N TYR A 145 11.03 4.58 -1.15
CA TYR A 145 10.88 5.52 -2.26
C TYR A 145 11.90 5.23 -3.36
N THR A 146 11.44 5.39 -4.61
CA THR A 146 12.30 5.36 -5.80
C THR A 146 12.18 6.71 -6.50
N PRO A 147 13.21 7.59 -6.41
CA PRO A 147 13.26 8.85 -7.14
C PRO A 147 13.08 8.66 -8.65
N ASN A 148 12.29 9.54 -9.28
CA ASN A 148 11.90 9.45 -10.69
C ASN A 148 12.40 10.59 -11.58
N GLY A 149 13.34 11.41 -11.09
CA GLY A 149 13.89 12.58 -11.80
C GLY A 149 13.30 13.91 -11.37
N SER A 150 12.21 13.91 -10.57
CA SER A 150 11.57 15.11 -10.05
C SER A 150 11.45 15.04 -8.53
N ALA A 151 11.84 16.12 -7.85
CA ALA A 151 11.61 16.22 -6.41
C ALA A 151 10.10 16.39 -6.14
N THR A 152 9.58 15.67 -5.14
CA THR A 152 8.17 15.73 -4.73
C THR A 152 8.05 15.53 -3.22
N THR A 153 6.82 15.44 -2.74
CA THR A 153 6.53 15.06 -1.35
C THR A 153 5.44 14.00 -1.34
N ASP A 154 5.51 13.06 -0.39
CA ASP A 154 4.50 12.04 -0.22
C ASP A 154 3.77 12.20 1.12
N LEU A 155 2.45 12.10 1.09
CA LEU A 155 1.56 12.09 2.25
C LEU A 155 0.69 10.84 2.17
N THR A 156 1.25 9.71 2.59
CA THR A 156 0.55 8.41 2.57
C THR A 156 -0.53 8.36 3.65
N ARG A 157 -1.67 7.79 3.30
CA ARG A 157 -2.78 7.50 4.20
C ARG A 157 -3.23 6.05 4.12
N VAL A 158 -3.84 5.55 5.19
CA VAL A 158 -4.45 4.23 5.25
C VAL A 158 -5.88 4.35 5.74
N GLY A 159 -6.82 3.75 5.02
CA GLY A 159 -8.22 3.62 5.39
C GLY A 159 -8.55 2.19 5.76
N VAL A 160 -9.45 2.01 6.72
CA VAL A 160 -9.92 0.71 7.15
C VAL A 160 -11.44 0.66 7.25
N ILE A 161 -12.00 -0.54 7.02
CA ILE A 161 -13.37 -0.88 7.36
C ILE A 161 -13.30 -1.89 8.51
N PHE A 162 -14.05 -1.64 9.58
CA PHE A 162 -14.15 -2.54 10.70
C PHE A 162 -15.17 -3.65 10.40
N ALA A 163 -14.96 -4.80 10.98
CA ALA A 163 -15.95 -5.87 10.96
C ALA A 163 -17.08 -5.52 11.95
N ASP A 164 -18.32 -5.78 11.55
CA ASP A 164 -19.50 -5.55 12.39
C ASP A 164 -19.55 -6.53 13.57
N GLU A 165 -19.02 -7.74 13.38
CA GLU A 165 -18.99 -8.81 14.37
C GLU A 165 -17.57 -9.39 14.51
N PRO A 166 -17.23 -10.02 15.65
CA PRO A 166 -15.96 -10.74 15.79
C PRO A 166 -15.83 -11.82 14.71
N PRO A 167 -14.64 -11.97 14.10
CA PRO A 167 -14.42 -12.97 13.06
C PRO A 167 -14.41 -14.39 13.64
N GLU A 168 -14.69 -15.37 12.79
CA GLU A 168 -14.49 -16.78 13.09
C GLU A 168 -13.00 -17.18 13.02
N HIS A 169 -12.23 -16.43 12.21
CA HIS A 169 -10.81 -16.66 11.94
C HIS A 169 -10.03 -15.33 11.87
N GLU A 170 -8.76 -15.37 12.32
CA GLU A 170 -7.81 -14.27 12.26
C GLU A 170 -6.70 -14.53 11.20
#